data_0d2bdda8851e079d6d18759cd5e2d22b
#
_entry.id   0d2bdda8851e079d6d18759cd5e2d22b
#
_cell.length_a   1.000
_cell.length_b   1.000
_cell.length_c   1.000
_cell.angle_alpha   90.00
_cell.angle_beta   90.00
_cell.angle_gamma   90.00
#
_symmetry.space_group_name_H-M   'P 1'
#
loop_
_entity.id
_entity.type
_entity.pdbx_description
1 polymer ?
#
loop_
_entity_poly.entity_id
_entity_poly.type
_entity_poly.pdbx_seq_one_letter_code
_entity_poly.pdbx_strand_id
1 'polypeptide(L)'
;GCRDLRDLRLQLAQASGVGSRFLDPAGLPEQSAFHRQILGDIEATLRQHLSGFNQASFVDAVSLLGKARMIHAFGMGGPSSLCSDELQVRLVRLGYPIAASHDPVMMRVTAATLGPEQVLIVCSLTGLTPELLDVVKLARSYDAPIIAITLADSPLAELADVLLPLQPAETSFIYKPTAARYGMLLAIDLLATELALALPDDNQERLRRIKLALDDYRGGPDSLPLGD
;
A
#
# COMPACT_ATOMS: atom_id res chain seq x y z
N GLY A 1 -8.36 -23.45 35.70
CA GLY A 1 -7.72 -22.15 35.86
C GLY A 1 -6.44 -22.05 35.05
N CYS A 2 -6.04 -20.86 34.67
CA CYS A 2 -4.83 -20.61 33.89
C CYS A 2 -3.59 -20.91 34.72
N ARG A 3 -2.57 -21.53 34.13
CA ARG A 3 -1.32 -21.93 34.82
C ARG A 3 -0.39 -20.72 35.04
N ASP A 4 -0.37 -19.78 34.11
CA ASP A 4 0.42 -18.56 34.15
C ASP A 4 -0.20 -17.47 33.26
N LEU A 5 0.45 -16.30 33.22
CA LEU A 5 0.04 -15.13 32.41
C LEU A 5 0.05 -15.42 30.90
N ARG A 6 0.93 -16.31 30.43
CA ARG A 6 1.03 -16.72 29.05
C ARG A 6 -0.16 -17.62 28.68
N ASP A 7 -0.50 -18.56 29.55
CA ASP A 7 -1.66 -19.43 29.40
C ASP A 7 -2.96 -18.62 29.42
N LEU A 8 -3.08 -17.63 30.31
CA LEU A 8 -4.22 -16.72 30.36
C LEU A 8 -4.37 -15.92 29.05
N ARG A 9 -3.28 -15.36 28.53
CA ARG A 9 -3.29 -14.65 27.26
C ARG A 9 -3.69 -15.55 26.10
N LEU A 10 -3.21 -16.79 26.09
CA LEU A 10 -3.55 -17.78 25.08
C LEU A 10 -5.04 -18.13 25.15
N GLN A 11 -5.59 -18.37 26.35
CA GLN A 11 -7.01 -18.69 26.54
C GLN A 11 -7.91 -17.49 26.19
N LEU A 12 -7.51 -16.26 26.51
CA LEU A 12 -8.22 -15.05 26.11
C LEU A 12 -8.17 -14.84 24.60
N ALA A 13 -7.03 -15.09 23.96
CA ALA A 13 -6.90 -15.02 22.50
C ALA A 13 -7.76 -16.09 21.82
N GLN A 14 -7.83 -17.30 22.38
CA GLN A 14 -8.68 -18.38 21.90
C GLN A 14 -10.18 -18.10 22.09
N ALA A 15 -10.54 -17.40 23.16
CA ALA A 15 -11.92 -16.99 23.42
C ALA A 15 -12.37 -15.76 22.60
N SER A 16 -11.42 -15.03 22.00
CA SER A 16 -11.73 -13.93 21.08
C SER A 16 -12.34 -14.47 19.77
N GLY A 17 -13.20 -13.68 19.12
CA GLY A 17 -13.77 -14.05 17.82
C GLY A 17 -12.72 -14.32 16.72
N VAL A 18 -11.48 -13.80 16.88
CA VAL A 18 -10.34 -14.12 16.03
C VAL A 18 -9.74 -15.47 16.42
N GLY A 19 -9.57 -15.75 17.73
CA GLY A 19 -9.00 -17.00 18.22
C GLY A 19 -9.87 -18.22 17.93
N SER A 20 -11.20 -18.09 17.97
CA SER A 20 -12.13 -19.17 17.63
C SER A 20 -11.99 -19.64 16.18
N ARG A 21 -11.61 -18.76 15.25
CA ARG A 21 -11.36 -19.12 13.84
C ARG A 21 -10.23 -20.12 13.65
N PHE A 22 -9.23 -20.12 14.56
CA PHE A 22 -8.11 -21.05 14.52
C PHE A 22 -8.42 -22.41 15.19
N LEU A 23 -9.52 -22.47 15.93
CA LEU A 23 -9.95 -23.66 16.65
C LEU A 23 -11.09 -24.41 15.95
N ASP A 24 -11.79 -23.72 15.04
CA ASP A 24 -12.88 -24.33 14.29
C ASP A 24 -12.29 -25.21 13.17
N PRO A 25 -12.44 -26.54 13.22
CA PRO A 25 -12.07 -27.43 12.13
C PRO A 25 -13.12 -27.34 11.02
N ALA A 26 -13.47 -26.13 10.57
CA ALA A 26 -14.30 -25.95 9.40
C ALA A 26 -13.70 -26.82 8.28
N GLY A 27 -14.44 -27.80 7.84
CA GLY A 27 -13.98 -28.81 6.89
C GLY A 27 -13.31 -28.10 5.71
N LEU A 28 -12.15 -28.59 5.29
CA LEU A 28 -11.43 -28.03 4.16
C LEU A 28 -12.39 -27.99 2.97
N PRO A 29 -12.64 -26.81 2.36
CA PRO A 29 -13.53 -26.74 1.22
C PRO A 29 -12.96 -27.56 0.06
N GLU A 30 -13.84 -28.10 -0.78
CA GLU A 30 -13.40 -28.75 -2.01
C GLU A 30 -12.46 -27.83 -2.80
N GLN A 31 -11.41 -28.41 -3.38
CA GLN A 31 -10.34 -27.64 -4.04
C GLN A 31 -10.87 -26.65 -5.10
N SER A 32 -11.92 -27.01 -5.81
CA SER A 32 -12.58 -26.12 -6.80
C SER A 32 -13.39 -24.97 -6.16
N ALA A 33 -13.84 -25.14 -4.92
CA ALA A 33 -14.65 -24.13 -4.24
C ALA A 33 -13.80 -22.97 -3.70
N PHE A 34 -12.60 -23.24 -3.13
CA PHE A 34 -11.76 -22.15 -2.62
C PHE A 34 -11.14 -21.29 -3.71
N HIS A 35 -10.88 -21.83 -4.91
CA HIS A 35 -10.41 -21.01 -6.05
C HIS A 35 -11.43 -19.93 -6.41
N ARG A 36 -12.71 -20.29 -6.55
CA ARG A 36 -13.78 -19.31 -6.79
C ARG A 36 -13.97 -18.34 -5.64
N GLN A 37 -13.81 -18.80 -4.42
CA GLN A 37 -13.92 -17.96 -3.23
C GLN A 37 -12.79 -16.91 -3.19
N ILE A 38 -11.54 -17.31 -3.45
CA ILE A 38 -10.40 -16.37 -3.49
C ILE A 38 -10.64 -15.30 -4.56
N LEU A 39 -11.06 -15.69 -5.77
CA LEU A 39 -11.36 -14.72 -6.84
C LEU A 39 -12.51 -13.79 -6.43
N GLY A 40 -13.61 -14.35 -5.92
CA GLY A 40 -14.77 -13.55 -5.48
C GLY A 40 -14.42 -12.54 -4.39
N ASP A 41 -13.54 -12.90 -3.45
CA ASP A 41 -13.10 -11.98 -2.40
C ASP A 41 -12.22 -10.85 -2.95
N ILE A 42 -11.35 -11.16 -3.92
CA ILE A 42 -10.54 -10.15 -4.61
C ILE A 42 -11.46 -9.18 -5.37
N GLU A 43 -12.41 -9.68 -6.17
CA GLU A 43 -13.36 -8.84 -6.90
C GLU A 43 -14.20 -7.96 -5.96
N ALA A 44 -14.72 -8.55 -4.88
CA ALA A 44 -15.49 -7.81 -3.88
C ALA A 44 -14.65 -6.70 -3.24
N THR A 45 -13.40 -7.01 -2.87
CA THR A 45 -12.45 -6.05 -2.30
C THR A 45 -12.19 -4.89 -3.26
N LEU A 46 -11.90 -5.17 -4.52
CA LEU A 46 -11.64 -4.13 -5.53
C LEU A 46 -12.87 -3.22 -5.73
N ARG A 47 -14.08 -3.80 -5.84
CA ARG A 47 -15.33 -3.02 -5.98
C ARG A 47 -15.60 -2.15 -4.74
N GLN A 48 -15.40 -2.70 -3.54
CA GLN A 48 -15.58 -1.97 -2.28
C GLN A 48 -14.63 -0.78 -2.18
N HIS A 49 -13.33 -0.98 -2.48
CA HIS A 49 -12.34 0.11 -2.44
C HIS A 49 -12.67 1.17 -3.49
N LEU A 50 -12.98 0.78 -4.73
CA LEU A 50 -13.32 1.72 -5.79
C LEU A 50 -14.53 2.61 -5.40
N SER A 51 -15.54 2.04 -4.75
CA SER A 51 -16.71 2.82 -4.27
C SER A 51 -16.40 3.69 -3.06
N GLY A 52 -15.37 3.38 -2.30
CA GLY A 52 -14.94 4.12 -1.11
C GLY A 52 -13.92 5.22 -1.37
N PHE A 53 -13.29 5.23 -2.55
CA PHE A 53 -12.32 6.26 -2.90
C PHE A 53 -12.99 7.60 -3.25
N ASN A 54 -12.37 8.67 -2.77
CA ASN A 54 -12.79 10.04 -3.07
C ASN A 54 -11.84 10.65 -4.12
N GLN A 55 -12.38 11.10 -5.23
CA GLN A 55 -11.61 11.76 -6.30
C GLN A 55 -10.80 12.96 -5.79
N ALA A 56 -11.33 13.75 -4.86
CA ALA A 56 -10.64 14.90 -4.31
C ALA A 56 -9.31 14.51 -3.63
N SER A 57 -9.28 13.40 -2.88
CA SER A 57 -8.05 12.91 -2.24
C SER A 57 -6.96 12.53 -3.25
N PHE A 58 -7.33 11.99 -4.40
CA PHE A 58 -6.37 11.72 -5.47
C PHE A 58 -5.84 13.01 -6.12
N VAL A 59 -6.69 13.99 -6.35
CA VAL A 59 -6.30 15.31 -6.87
C VAL A 59 -5.31 15.99 -5.92
N ASP A 60 -5.57 15.96 -4.61
CA ASP A 60 -4.69 16.52 -3.60
C ASP A 60 -3.35 15.77 -3.55
N ALA A 61 -3.36 14.43 -3.60
CA ALA A 61 -2.16 13.61 -3.66
C ALA A 61 -1.32 13.94 -4.91
N VAL A 62 -1.94 14.01 -6.09
CA VAL A 62 -1.28 14.38 -7.36
C VAL A 62 -0.66 15.78 -7.26
N SER A 63 -1.37 16.74 -6.66
CA SER A 63 -0.86 18.10 -6.47
C SER A 63 0.39 18.14 -5.57
N LEU A 64 0.41 17.35 -4.48
CA LEU A 64 1.57 17.24 -3.61
C LEU A 64 2.76 16.58 -4.33
N LEU A 65 2.52 15.44 -4.97
CA LEU A 65 3.55 14.66 -5.64
C LEU A 65 4.15 15.38 -6.85
N GLY A 66 3.32 16.13 -7.60
CA GLY A 66 3.78 16.91 -8.76
C GLY A 66 4.74 18.05 -8.40
N LYS A 67 4.72 18.52 -7.15
CA LYS A 67 5.59 19.58 -6.64
C LYS A 67 6.77 19.06 -5.83
N ALA A 68 6.77 17.76 -5.51
CA ALA A 68 7.76 17.16 -4.62
C ALA A 68 9.15 17.15 -5.28
N ARG A 69 10.14 17.62 -4.56
CA ARG A 69 11.55 17.48 -4.92
C ARG A 69 12.03 16.03 -4.81
N MET A 70 11.48 15.30 -3.84
CA MET A 70 11.75 13.89 -3.60
C MET A 70 10.54 13.25 -2.93
N ILE A 71 10.23 12.03 -3.30
CA ILE A 71 9.16 11.22 -2.71
C ILE A 71 9.80 10.07 -1.95
N HIS A 72 9.33 9.81 -0.75
CA HIS A 72 9.71 8.64 0.02
C HIS A 72 8.49 7.76 0.22
N ALA A 73 8.60 6.46 -0.05
CA ALA A 73 7.53 5.48 0.15
C ALA A 73 7.93 4.52 1.26
N PHE A 74 7.20 4.55 2.38
CA PHE A 74 7.46 3.67 3.52
C PHE A 74 6.39 2.62 3.67
N GLY A 75 6.81 1.38 3.91
CA GLY A 75 5.92 0.26 4.19
C GLY A 75 6.65 -0.82 4.99
N MET A 76 6.00 -1.40 5.99
CA MET A 76 6.53 -2.48 6.80
C MET A 76 5.60 -3.68 6.82
N GLY A 77 6.18 -4.88 6.89
CA GLY A 77 5.47 -6.15 6.76
C GLY A 77 5.16 -6.49 5.30
N GLY A 78 4.73 -7.72 5.03
CA GLY A 78 4.65 -8.26 3.67
C GLY A 78 3.92 -7.39 2.65
N PRO A 79 2.58 -7.20 2.77
CA PRO A 79 1.82 -6.43 1.77
C PRO A 79 2.22 -4.97 1.68
N SER A 80 2.49 -4.32 2.81
CA SER A 80 2.82 -2.89 2.85
C SER A 80 4.18 -2.59 2.23
N SER A 81 5.18 -3.46 2.45
CA SER A 81 6.49 -3.35 1.79
C SER A 81 6.38 -3.53 0.29
N LEU A 82 5.65 -4.56 -0.16
CA LEU A 82 5.40 -4.80 -1.59
C LEU A 82 4.74 -3.58 -2.24
N CYS A 83 3.78 -2.95 -1.58
CA CYS A 83 3.08 -1.78 -2.11
C CYS A 83 3.95 -0.51 -2.15
N SER A 84 4.87 -0.31 -1.19
CA SER A 84 5.81 0.80 -1.28
C SER A 84 6.86 0.59 -2.38
N ASP A 85 7.28 -0.65 -2.66
CA ASP A 85 8.11 -0.97 -3.83
C ASP A 85 7.33 -0.74 -5.14
N GLU A 86 6.06 -1.14 -5.20
CA GLU A 86 5.21 -0.91 -6.37
C GLU A 86 5.06 0.59 -6.68
N LEU A 87 4.85 1.43 -5.65
CA LEU A 87 4.88 2.89 -5.82
C LEU A 87 6.17 3.35 -6.48
N GLN A 88 7.32 2.87 -6.00
CA GLN A 88 8.61 3.23 -6.59
C GLN A 88 8.69 2.82 -8.06
N VAL A 89 8.30 1.59 -8.38
CA VAL A 89 8.32 1.09 -9.77
C VAL A 89 7.43 1.92 -10.68
N ARG A 90 6.20 2.27 -10.24
CA ARG A 90 5.25 3.06 -11.05
C ARG A 90 5.72 4.50 -11.24
N LEU A 91 6.14 5.17 -10.17
CA LEU A 91 6.46 6.60 -10.23
C LEU A 91 7.80 6.89 -10.93
N VAL A 92 8.81 6.01 -10.80
CA VAL A 92 10.07 6.12 -11.54
C VAL A 92 9.82 6.15 -13.05
N ARG A 93 8.86 5.36 -13.57
CA ARG A 93 8.50 5.35 -15.00
C ARG A 93 7.94 6.67 -15.49
N LEU A 94 7.32 7.44 -14.60
CA LEU A 94 6.81 8.79 -14.86
C LEU A 94 7.87 9.87 -14.61
N GLY A 95 9.10 9.48 -14.23
CA GLY A 95 10.21 10.39 -13.99
C GLY A 95 10.19 11.08 -12.62
N TYR A 96 9.38 10.61 -11.69
CA TYR A 96 9.37 11.14 -10.33
C TYR A 96 10.56 10.60 -9.52
N PRO A 97 11.28 11.45 -8.78
CA PRO A 97 12.33 11.02 -7.86
C PRO A 97 11.68 10.38 -6.63
N ILE A 98 11.80 9.07 -6.49
CA ILE A 98 11.19 8.29 -5.41
C ILE A 98 12.16 7.22 -4.90
N ALA A 99 12.12 6.95 -3.58
CA ALA A 99 12.79 5.85 -2.93
C ALA A 99 11.85 5.14 -1.94
N ALA A 100 11.77 3.81 -2.04
CA ALA A 100 11.07 2.99 -1.06
C ALA A 100 12.01 2.57 0.08
N SER A 101 11.46 2.40 1.28
CA SER A 101 12.20 1.90 2.45
C SER A 101 11.30 1.06 3.36
N HIS A 102 11.89 -0.02 3.91
CA HIS A 102 11.22 -0.99 4.78
C HIS A 102 11.96 -1.18 6.10
N ASP A 103 13.19 -0.67 6.19
CA ASP A 103 14.01 -0.76 7.39
C ASP A 103 13.65 0.35 8.37
N PRO A 104 13.27 0.04 9.62
CA PRO A 104 12.79 1.03 10.58
C PRO A 104 13.88 2.06 10.97
N VAL A 105 15.15 1.68 10.96
CA VAL A 105 16.26 2.60 11.26
C VAL A 105 16.46 3.56 10.09
N MET A 106 16.51 3.04 8.86
CA MET A 106 16.65 3.87 7.66
C MET A 106 15.45 4.79 7.44
N MET A 107 14.24 4.33 7.71
CA MET A 107 13.05 5.19 7.66
C MET A 107 13.16 6.34 8.67
N ARG A 108 13.65 6.08 9.88
CA ARG A 108 13.86 7.12 10.90
C ARG A 108 14.96 8.11 10.51
N VAL A 109 16.07 7.63 9.96
CA VAL A 109 17.16 8.48 9.43
C VAL A 109 16.61 9.38 8.31
N THR A 110 15.86 8.80 7.36
CA THR A 110 15.25 9.54 6.26
C THR A 110 14.25 10.58 6.79
N ALA A 111 13.33 10.18 7.66
CA ALA A 111 12.31 11.08 8.22
C ALA A 111 12.91 12.30 8.93
N ALA A 112 14.07 12.13 9.59
CA ALA A 112 14.78 13.23 10.25
C ALA A 112 15.43 14.23 9.26
N THR A 113 15.49 13.90 7.97
CA THR A 113 16.05 14.77 6.91
C THR A 113 14.99 15.34 5.98
N LEU A 114 13.71 15.02 6.20
CA LEU A 114 12.61 15.54 5.40
C LEU A 114 12.32 17.00 5.74
N GLY A 115 11.60 17.64 4.84
CA GLY A 115 11.09 19.00 4.97
C GLY A 115 9.93 19.23 4.00
N PRO A 116 9.41 20.45 3.88
CA PRO A 116 8.18 20.75 3.14
C PRO A 116 8.26 20.49 1.61
N GLU A 117 9.47 20.34 1.08
CA GLU A 117 9.68 20.03 -0.34
C GLU A 117 9.72 18.52 -0.66
N GLN A 118 9.69 17.66 0.37
CA GLN A 118 9.67 16.21 0.20
C GLN A 118 8.34 15.65 0.69
N VAL A 119 7.80 14.69 -0.06
CA VAL A 119 6.54 14.02 0.30
C VAL A 119 6.82 12.63 0.82
N LEU A 120 6.20 12.27 1.93
CA LEU A 120 6.23 10.92 2.47
C LEU A 120 4.91 10.21 2.18
N ILE A 121 4.95 9.12 1.41
CA ILE A 121 3.82 8.19 1.24
C ILE A 121 4.02 7.03 2.19
N VAL A 122 3.00 6.69 2.97
CA VAL A 122 3.04 5.58 3.93
C VAL A 122 1.98 4.55 3.61
N CYS A 123 2.43 3.33 3.34
CA CYS A 123 1.58 2.18 3.09
C CYS A 123 1.44 1.33 4.36
N SER A 124 0.22 1.17 4.86
CA SER A 124 -0.07 0.29 5.99
C SER A 124 -1.50 -0.24 5.92
N LEU A 125 -1.68 -1.56 5.88
CA LEU A 125 -3.02 -2.15 5.85
C LEU A 125 -3.84 -1.80 7.09
N THR A 126 -3.21 -1.70 8.26
CA THR A 126 -3.91 -1.48 9.53
C THR A 126 -3.76 -0.06 10.07
N GLY A 127 -2.71 0.65 9.67
CA GLY A 127 -2.35 1.95 10.22
C GLY A 127 -1.93 1.92 11.70
N LEU A 128 -1.57 0.74 12.22
CA LEU A 128 -1.26 0.51 13.64
C LEU A 128 0.22 0.21 13.91
N THR A 129 1.08 0.12 12.90
CA THR A 129 2.49 -0.24 13.04
C THR A 129 3.23 0.86 13.81
N PRO A 130 3.75 0.59 15.03
CA PRO A 130 4.31 1.63 15.89
C PRO A 130 5.49 2.35 15.26
N GLU A 131 6.38 1.63 14.57
CA GLU A 131 7.56 2.18 13.89
C GLU A 131 7.17 3.16 12.79
N LEU A 132 6.11 2.87 12.03
CA LEU A 132 5.58 3.78 11.02
C LEU A 132 4.96 5.02 11.66
N LEU A 133 4.19 4.87 12.72
CA LEU A 133 3.58 6.00 13.42
C LEU A 133 4.63 6.95 13.99
N ASP A 134 5.70 6.40 14.58
CA ASP A 134 6.80 7.20 15.13
C ASP A 134 7.56 7.96 14.04
N VAL A 135 7.83 7.31 12.91
CA VAL A 135 8.51 7.90 11.76
C VAL A 135 7.67 9.01 11.11
N VAL A 136 6.36 8.81 11.01
CA VAL A 136 5.44 9.83 10.48
C VAL A 136 5.36 11.04 11.40
N LYS A 137 5.28 10.86 12.72
CA LYS A 137 5.33 11.97 13.69
C LYS A 137 6.63 12.75 13.57
N LEU A 138 7.76 12.05 13.36
CA LEU A 138 9.05 12.69 13.15
C LEU A 138 9.06 13.52 11.87
N ALA A 139 8.61 12.97 10.74
CA ALA A 139 8.53 13.67 9.47
C ALA A 139 7.63 14.93 9.56
N ARG A 140 6.47 14.81 10.23
CA ARG A 140 5.57 15.96 10.49
C ARG A 140 6.21 17.06 11.33
N SER A 141 7.10 16.72 12.24
CA SER A 141 7.80 17.76 13.05
C SER A 141 8.77 18.62 12.22
N TYR A 142 9.03 18.21 10.97
CA TYR A 142 9.80 18.96 9.98
C TYR A 142 8.94 19.45 8.81
N ASP A 143 7.62 19.52 9.00
CA ASP A 143 6.63 20.01 8.02
C ASP A 143 6.60 19.24 6.69
N ALA A 144 7.04 17.97 6.68
CA ALA A 144 6.94 17.13 5.50
C ALA A 144 5.49 16.72 5.25
N PRO A 145 4.93 16.93 4.04
CA PRO A 145 3.60 16.47 3.68
C PRO A 145 3.49 14.94 3.71
N ILE A 146 2.41 14.42 4.28
CA ILE A 146 2.16 12.99 4.48
C ILE A 146 0.96 12.55 3.66
N ILE A 147 1.14 11.55 2.80
CA ILE A 147 0.07 10.81 2.13
C ILE A 147 0.00 9.42 2.78
N ALA A 148 -1.15 9.02 3.28
CA ALA A 148 -1.33 7.69 3.85
C ALA A 148 -2.27 6.84 2.98
N ILE A 149 -1.87 5.58 2.72
CA ILE A 149 -2.71 4.54 2.14
C ILE A 149 -2.98 3.54 3.25
N THR A 150 -4.11 3.69 3.95
CA THR A 150 -4.41 2.94 5.18
C THR A 150 -5.91 2.93 5.50
N LEU A 151 -6.33 2.20 6.55
CA LEU A 151 -7.70 2.25 7.05
C LEU A 151 -8.06 3.66 7.53
N ALA A 152 -9.29 4.12 7.21
CA ALA A 152 -9.76 5.47 7.52
C ALA A 152 -9.76 5.77 9.03
N ASP A 153 -10.16 4.79 9.85
CA ASP A 153 -10.27 4.94 11.30
C ASP A 153 -8.99 4.47 12.02
N SER A 154 -7.82 4.83 11.49
CA SER A 154 -6.54 4.41 12.05
C SER A 154 -5.70 5.57 12.56
N PRO A 155 -4.82 5.36 13.56
CA PRO A 155 -3.87 6.39 14.02
C PRO A 155 -2.98 6.96 12.91
N LEU A 156 -2.66 6.17 11.88
CA LEU A 156 -1.91 6.66 10.73
C LEU A 156 -2.74 7.62 9.88
N ALA A 157 -4.03 7.36 9.70
CA ALA A 157 -4.93 8.24 8.96
C ALA A 157 -5.05 9.63 9.61
N GLU A 158 -5.06 9.69 10.95
CA GLU A 158 -5.11 10.95 11.71
C GLU A 158 -3.82 11.80 11.54
N LEU A 159 -2.70 11.17 11.16
CA LEU A 159 -1.43 11.84 10.93
C LEU A 159 -1.23 12.28 9.47
N ALA A 160 -2.10 11.88 8.56
CA ALA A 160 -1.97 12.17 7.14
C ALA A 160 -2.56 13.54 6.77
N ASP A 161 -1.90 14.23 5.83
CA ASP A 161 -2.45 15.43 5.19
C ASP A 161 -3.40 15.02 4.05
N VAL A 162 -3.10 13.90 3.38
CA VAL A 162 -3.97 13.27 2.38
C VAL A 162 -4.14 11.79 2.70
N LEU A 163 -5.38 11.34 2.75
CA LEU A 163 -5.73 9.94 2.99
C LEU A 163 -6.31 9.31 1.71
N LEU A 164 -5.72 8.19 1.29
CA LEU A 164 -6.31 7.25 0.35
C LEU A 164 -6.85 6.05 1.15
N PRO A 165 -8.15 6.04 1.48
CA PRO A 165 -8.67 5.15 2.50
C PRO A 165 -8.78 3.71 2.00
N LEU A 166 -8.26 2.78 2.79
CA LEU A 166 -8.51 1.36 2.60
C LEU A 166 -9.77 0.94 3.35
N GLN A 167 -10.37 -0.15 2.88
CA GLN A 167 -11.52 -0.78 3.53
C GLN A 167 -11.09 -2.08 4.22
N PRO A 168 -11.68 -2.43 5.36
CA PRO A 168 -11.42 -3.72 5.99
C PRO A 168 -11.79 -4.86 5.04
N ALA A 169 -10.88 -5.79 4.81
CA ALA A 169 -11.09 -6.94 3.93
C ALA A 169 -10.60 -8.22 4.62
N GLU A 170 -11.15 -8.51 5.79
CA GLU A 170 -10.87 -9.75 6.49
C GLU A 170 -11.90 -10.82 6.18
N THR A 171 -11.44 -12.05 6.04
CA THR A 171 -12.27 -13.21 5.82
C THR A 171 -12.09 -14.22 6.95
N SER A 172 -13.10 -15.05 7.19
CA SER A 172 -13.07 -16.09 8.20
C SER A 172 -12.13 -17.25 7.86
N PHE A 173 -11.71 -17.39 6.60
CA PHE A 173 -10.86 -18.49 6.15
C PHE A 173 -9.38 -18.16 6.38
N ILE A 174 -8.78 -18.73 7.44
CA ILE A 174 -7.42 -18.43 7.94
C ILE A 174 -6.29 -18.79 6.97
N TYR A 175 -6.50 -19.76 6.08
CA TYR A 175 -5.46 -20.27 5.18
C TYR A 175 -5.27 -19.40 3.92
N LYS A 176 -6.18 -18.47 3.66
CA LYS A 176 -6.04 -17.62 2.50
C LYS A 176 -5.43 -16.27 2.88
N PRO A 177 -4.55 -15.71 2.03
CA PRO A 177 -4.01 -14.37 2.24
C PRO A 177 -5.13 -13.32 2.20
N THR A 178 -4.98 -12.24 3.00
CA THR A 178 -5.93 -11.12 2.95
C THR A 178 -6.04 -10.52 1.55
N ALA A 179 -7.27 -10.20 1.11
CA ALA A 179 -7.51 -9.52 -0.14
C ALA A 179 -7.24 -7.99 -0.06
N ALA A 180 -7.06 -7.43 1.15
CA ALA A 180 -6.84 -5.99 1.34
C ALA A 180 -5.64 -5.44 0.57
N ARG A 181 -4.61 -6.25 0.31
CA ARG A 181 -3.46 -5.86 -0.53
C ARG A 181 -3.87 -5.44 -1.95
N TYR A 182 -4.91 -6.05 -2.52
CA TYR A 182 -5.41 -5.68 -3.85
C TYR A 182 -6.09 -4.31 -3.84
N GLY A 183 -6.73 -3.93 -2.73
CA GLY A 183 -7.26 -2.59 -2.55
C GLY A 183 -6.15 -1.54 -2.50
N MET A 184 -5.03 -1.85 -1.83
CA MET A 184 -3.86 -0.97 -1.81
C MET A 184 -3.20 -0.86 -3.19
N LEU A 185 -3.04 -1.96 -3.93
CA LEU A 185 -2.54 -1.94 -5.31
C LEU A 185 -3.46 -1.13 -6.23
N LEU A 186 -4.78 -1.27 -6.10
CA LEU A 186 -5.74 -0.45 -6.85
C LEU A 186 -5.55 1.05 -6.56
N ALA A 187 -5.35 1.44 -5.30
CA ALA A 187 -5.09 2.83 -4.94
C ALA A 187 -3.80 3.36 -5.61
N ILE A 188 -2.75 2.52 -5.67
CA ILE A 188 -1.48 2.86 -6.32
C ILE A 188 -1.67 3.00 -7.84
N ASP A 189 -2.38 2.08 -8.48
CA ASP A 189 -2.64 2.14 -9.92
C ASP A 189 -3.45 3.38 -10.30
N LEU A 190 -4.47 3.72 -9.51
CA LEU A 190 -5.25 4.95 -9.71
C LEU A 190 -4.37 6.19 -9.52
N LEU A 191 -3.57 6.26 -8.45
CA LEU A 191 -2.68 7.38 -8.19
C LEU A 191 -1.63 7.55 -9.30
N ALA A 192 -1.01 6.48 -9.75
CA ALA A 192 -0.04 6.51 -10.84
C ALA A 192 -0.68 6.94 -12.16
N THR A 193 -1.91 6.50 -12.43
CA THR A 193 -2.67 6.90 -13.62
C THR A 193 -3.03 8.38 -13.59
N GLU A 194 -3.52 8.89 -12.47
CA GLU A 194 -3.83 10.32 -12.28
C GLU A 194 -2.56 11.20 -12.46
N LEU A 195 -1.43 10.75 -11.89
CA LEU A 195 -0.13 11.41 -12.10
C LEU A 195 0.31 11.40 -13.57
N ALA A 196 0.10 10.29 -14.28
CA ALA A 196 0.43 10.20 -15.70
C ALA A 196 -0.42 11.17 -16.54
N LEU A 197 -1.71 11.29 -16.21
CA LEU A 197 -2.65 12.18 -16.89
C LEU A 197 -2.46 13.66 -16.54
N ALA A 198 -1.79 13.99 -15.45
CA ALA A 198 -1.48 15.37 -15.09
C ALA A 198 -0.50 16.05 -16.05
N LEU A 199 0.40 15.29 -16.68
CA LEU A 199 1.37 15.75 -17.71
C LEU A 199 1.41 14.73 -18.87
N PRO A 200 0.34 14.64 -19.67
CA PRO A 200 0.15 13.54 -20.62
C PRO A 200 1.25 13.46 -21.68
N ASP A 201 1.63 14.59 -22.29
CA ASP A 201 2.62 14.61 -23.37
C ASP A 201 4.01 14.20 -22.89
N ASP A 202 4.45 14.74 -21.75
CA ASP A 202 5.73 14.42 -21.13
C ASP A 202 5.80 12.94 -20.72
N ASN A 203 4.73 12.44 -20.11
CA ASN A 203 4.68 11.08 -19.63
C ASN A 203 4.56 10.07 -20.78
N GLN A 204 3.83 10.40 -21.84
CA GLN A 204 3.79 9.60 -23.06
C GLN A 204 5.19 9.44 -23.67
N GLU A 205 5.94 10.52 -23.77
CA GLU A 205 7.32 10.49 -24.30
C GLU A 205 8.26 9.68 -23.39
N ARG A 206 8.15 9.82 -22.05
CA ARG A 206 8.94 9.00 -21.10
C ARG A 206 8.64 7.51 -21.26
N LEU A 207 7.36 7.14 -21.32
CA LEU A 207 6.94 5.74 -21.50
C LEU A 207 7.39 5.20 -22.86
N ARG A 208 7.34 6.00 -23.91
CA ARG A 208 7.88 5.64 -25.24
C ARG A 208 9.39 5.34 -25.16
N ARG A 209 10.17 6.18 -24.48
CA ARG A 209 11.62 5.97 -24.32
C ARG A 209 11.91 4.70 -23.53
N ILE A 210 11.16 4.44 -22.45
CA ILE A 210 11.28 3.21 -21.67
C ILE A 210 10.99 2.01 -22.56
N LYS A 211 9.92 2.04 -23.35
CA LYS A 211 9.56 0.95 -24.28
C LYS A 211 10.71 0.65 -25.24
N LEU A 212 11.26 1.66 -25.89
CA LEU A 212 12.38 1.51 -26.82
C LEU A 212 13.64 0.93 -26.13
N ALA A 213 13.97 1.43 -24.95
CA ALA A 213 15.14 0.93 -24.20
C ALA A 213 14.97 -0.52 -23.76
N LEU A 214 13.75 -0.93 -23.37
CA LEU A 214 13.47 -2.31 -22.98
C LEU A 214 13.42 -3.26 -24.17
N ASP A 215 12.89 -2.82 -25.31
CA ASP A 215 12.86 -3.63 -26.54
C ASP A 215 14.30 -3.86 -27.07
N ASP A 216 15.12 -2.83 -27.06
CA ASP A 216 16.55 -2.96 -27.43
C ASP A 216 17.28 -3.93 -26.49
N TYR A 217 17.07 -3.81 -25.17
CA TYR A 217 17.66 -4.68 -24.16
C TYR A 217 17.21 -6.13 -24.30
N ARG A 218 15.91 -6.36 -24.58
CA ARG A 218 15.32 -7.72 -24.68
C ARG A 218 15.58 -8.40 -26.03
N GLY A 219 15.88 -7.66 -27.08
CA GLY A 219 16.06 -8.16 -28.43
C GLY A 219 14.83 -8.88 -29.00
N GLY A 220 13.63 -8.49 -28.54
CA GLY A 220 12.37 -9.12 -28.89
C GLY A 220 11.54 -8.33 -29.93
N PRO A 221 10.39 -8.86 -30.37
CA PRO A 221 9.49 -8.16 -31.28
C PRO A 221 8.87 -6.92 -30.62
N ASP A 222 8.66 -5.85 -31.39
CA ASP A 222 8.08 -4.56 -30.95
C ASP A 222 6.68 -4.67 -30.33
N SER A 223 6.02 -5.82 -30.49
CA SER A 223 4.69 -6.11 -29.94
C SER A 223 4.65 -6.50 -28.47
N LEU A 224 5.81 -6.67 -27.81
CA LEU A 224 5.84 -6.98 -26.38
C LEU A 224 5.28 -5.83 -25.56
N PRO A 225 4.58 -6.12 -24.45
CA PRO A 225 4.09 -5.08 -23.55
C PRO A 225 5.27 -4.27 -22.97
N LEU A 226 4.96 -3.08 -22.43
CA LEU A 226 5.95 -2.20 -21.81
C LEU A 226 6.78 -2.94 -20.72
N GLY A 227 6.19 -3.99 -20.19
CA GLY A 227 6.78 -4.83 -19.16
C GLY A 227 6.73 -4.17 -17.78
N ASP A 228 6.86 -4.99 -16.79
CA ASP A 228 6.95 -4.59 -15.39
C ASP A 228 8.40 -4.56 -14.93
#